data_1931fa6b182f4c113c0ffa6298e01d0a
#
_entry.id   1931fa6b182f4c113c0ffa6298e01d0a
#
_cell.length_a   1.000
_cell.length_b   1.000
_cell.length_c   1.000
_cell.angle_alpha   90.00
_cell.angle_beta   90.00
_cell.angle_gamma   90.00
#
_symmetry.space_group_name_H-M   'P 1'
#
loop_
_entity.id
_entity.type
_entity.pdbx_description
1 polymer ?
#
loop_
_entity_poly.entity_id
_entity_poly.type
_entity_poly.pdbx_seq_one_letter_code
_entity_poly.pdbx_strand_id
1 'polypeptide(L)'
;MAEIVTLNGLDIRFEIHGEGIPMVYTPGGFYPLEKGRVLAERLKTLGYKVLLWDRPNTGESGFLFEGNNLFQVWADKLCELLHYTGFSPAFVAGGSAGGLCSLCLACLYPKEVKGLILMAPPTDDKDFWNFIIQSTFLASAEIAEKKGMSAVLEAQGRMGDLFNWGEQVQRVPQKKQQFLSMNSLTFARVMKTWANSLTASGHPHLAGLSDGHLAAISIPTIIFSGASDDHPQHTAEALHKKLAKSELVITTEYYVKMLDQIIRDSEEKGDEYFDAAFADRIDEFVRSLISV
;
A
#
# COMPACT_ATOMS: atom_id res chain seq x y z
N MET A 1 17.34 -5.11 10.95
CA MET A 1 17.88 -3.77 10.61
C MET A 1 17.41 -3.42 9.22
N ALA A 2 17.11 -2.14 8.98
CA ALA A 2 16.75 -1.67 7.65
C ALA A 2 17.94 -1.76 6.69
N GLU A 3 17.69 -2.20 5.48
CA GLU A 3 18.62 -2.29 4.37
C GLU A 3 18.17 -1.40 3.23
N ILE A 4 19.11 -0.95 2.40
CA ILE A 4 18.81 -0.22 1.17
C ILE A 4 19.46 -0.98 0.02
N VAL A 5 18.66 -1.25 -1.02
CA VAL A 5 19.13 -1.83 -2.29
C VAL A 5 18.82 -0.89 -3.44
N THR A 6 19.71 -0.79 -4.41
CA THR A 6 19.44 -0.05 -5.65
C THR A 6 18.92 -1.00 -6.72
N LEU A 7 17.63 -0.87 -7.06
CA LEU A 7 16.95 -1.65 -8.10
C LEU A 7 16.69 -0.76 -9.32
N ASN A 8 17.33 -1.07 -10.43
CA ASN A 8 17.23 -0.30 -11.68
C ASN A 8 17.42 1.22 -11.49
N GLY A 9 18.42 1.60 -10.65
CA GLY A 9 18.75 3.00 -10.37
C GLY A 9 17.89 3.68 -9.31
N LEU A 10 16.98 2.95 -8.65
CA LEU A 10 16.16 3.45 -7.55
C LEU A 10 16.54 2.76 -6.23
N ASP A 11 16.83 3.54 -5.21
CA ASP A 11 17.05 3.02 -3.87
C ASP A 11 15.73 2.62 -3.24
N ILE A 12 15.64 1.38 -2.79
CA ILE A 12 14.50 0.83 -2.06
C ILE A 12 14.96 0.42 -0.66
N ARG A 13 14.34 0.99 0.36
CA ARG A 13 14.55 0.60 1.75
C ARG A 13 13.60 -0.52 2.16
N PHE A 14 14.12 -1.53 2.85
CA PHE A 14 13.32 -2.65 3.32
C PHE A 14 13.86 -3.22 4.63
N GLU A 15 13.05 -4.02 5.30
CA GLU A 15 13.39 -4.82 6.49
C GLU A 15 12.87 -6.24 6.31
N ILE A 16 13.60 -7.22 6.87
CA ILE A 16 13.16 -8.60 6.93
C ILE A 16 13.07 -9.01 8.41
N HIS A 17 11.92 -9.54 8.81
CA HIS A 17 11.59 -9.98 10.15
C HIS A 17 11.28 -11.48 10.16
N GLY A 18 11.99 -12.24 10.99
CA GLY A 18 11.77 -13.68 11.17
C GLY A 18 12.28 -14.55 10.03
N GLU A 19 11.89 -15.82 10.11
CA GLU A 19 12.20 -16.89 9.17
C GLU A 19 10.95 -17.73 8.91
N GLY A 20 10.89 -18.49 7.81
CA GLY A 20 9.79 -19.38 7.49
C GLY A 20 8.95 -18.95 6.29
N ILE A 21 7.63 -18.89 6.42
CA ILE A 21 6.69 -18.63 5.31
C ILE A 21 6.89 -17.20 4.78
N PRO A 22 7.23 -17.01 3.47
CA PRO A 22 7.47 -15.68 2.92
C PRO A 22 6.17 -14.88 2.79
N MET A 23 6.16 -13.71 3.41
CA MET A 23 5.08 -12.73 3.33
C MET A 23 5.66 -11.32 3.15
N VAL A 24 5.04 -10.51 2.31
CA VAL A 24 5.32 -9.07 2.25
C VAL A 24 4.12 -8.29 2.77
N TYR A 25 4.37 -7.25 3.54
CA TYR A 25 3.34 -6.30 3.96
C TYR A 25 3.66 -4.89 3.50
N THR A 26 2.67 -4.26 2.87
CA THR A 26 2.74 -2.88 2.38
C THR A 26 1.78 -2.01 3.21
N PRO A 27 2.29 -1.05 4.00
CA PRO A 27 1.46 -0.12 4.78
C PRO A 27 0.53 0.73 3.92
N GLY A 28 -0.50 1.34 4.52
CA GLY A 28 -1.42 2.25 3.86
C GLY A 28 -0.81 3.62 3.54
N GLY A 29 -1.61 4.53 2.98
CA GLY A 29 -1.25 5.93 2.68
C GLY A 29 0.12 6.06 2.02
N PHE A 30 0.87 7.08 2.40
CA PHE A 30 2.32 7.22 2.14
C PHE A 30 3.15 6.93 3.41
N TYR A 31 2.63 6.06 4.28
CA TYR A 31 3.33 5.70 5.50
C TYR A 31 4.58 4.86 5.21
N PRO A 32 5.65 5.08 6.00
CA PRO A 32 6.87 4.30 5.89
C PRO A 32 6.70 2.89 6.49
N LEU A 33 7.67 2.02 6.21
CA LEU A 33 7.67 0.61 6.61
C LEU A 33 7.51 0.39 8.13
N GLU A 34 7.89 1.36 8.96
CA GLU A 34 7.74 1.32 10.41
C GLU A 34 6.31 1.01 10.86
N LYS A 35 5.31 1.47 10.09
CA LYS A 35 3.90 1.20 10.39
C LYS A 35 3.51 -0.28 10.27
N GLY A 36 4.34 -1.09 9.61
CA GLY A 36 4.13 -2.55 9.52
C GLY A 36 4.85 -3.37 10.58
N ARG A 37 5.72 -2.77 11.41
CA ARG A 37 6.58 -3.54 12.32
C ARG A 37 5.81 -4.34 13.36
N VAL A 38 4.72 -3.81 13.92
CA VAL A 38 3.91 -4.52 14.93
C VAL A 38 3.30 -5.78 14.33
N LEU A 39 2.70 -5.70 13.15
CA LEU A 39 2.18 -6.86 12.42
C LEU A 39 3.31 -7.84 12.08
N ALA A 40 4.45 -7.36 11.59
CA ALA A 40 5.58 -8.20 11.23
C ALA A 40 6.14 -8.97 12.43
N GLU A 41 6.30 -8.32 13.58
CA GLU A 41 6.78 -8.99 14.81
C GLU A 41 5.79 -10.05 15.31
N ARG A 42 4.47 -9.82 15.20
CA ARG A 42 3.47 -10.83 15.54
C ARG A 42 3.52 -12.01 14.57
N LEU A 43 3.53 -11.77 13.26
CA LEU A 43 3.63 -12.82 12.24
C LEU A 43 4.93 -13.63 12.37
N LYS A 44 6.03 -12.99 12.70
CA LYS A 44 7.30 -13.67 13.01
C LYS A 44 7.14 -14.72 14.11
N THR A 45 6.37 -14.45 15.18
CA THR A 45 6.11 -15.43 16.25
C THR A 45 5.27 -16.62 15.76
N LEU A 46 4.57 -16.47 14.64
CA LEU A 46 3.76 -17.51 13.98
C LEU A 46 4.52 -18.28 12.88
N GLY A 47 5.84 -18.00 12.70
CA GLY A 47 6.70 -18.70 11.75
C GLY A 47 6.71 -18.10 10.34
N TYR A 48 6.52 -16.80 10.24
CA TYR A 48 6.64 -16.06 8.98
C TYR A 48 7.99 -15.38 8.84
N LYS A 49 8.45 -15.28 7.59
CA LYS A 49 9.50 -14.37 7.15
C LYS A 49 8.84 -13.19 6.48
N VAL A 50 8.80 -12.04 7.17
CA VAL A 50 8.03 -10.86 6.72
C VAL A 50 8.95 -9.81 6.15
N LEU A 51 8.68 -9.40 4.90
CA LEU A 51 9.31 -8.28 4.22
C LEU A 51 8.46 -7.03 4.41
N LEU A 52 9.03 -6.00 5.01
CA LEU A 52 8.49 -4.64 5.04
C LEU A 52 9.32 -3.75 4.12
N TRP A 53 8.70 -2.78 3.45
CA TRP A 53 9.40 -1.93 2.52
C TRP A 53 8.80 -0.53 2.42
N ASP A 54 9.65 0.44 2.15
CA ASP A 54 9.24 1.75 1.71
C ASP A 54 9.04 1.73 0.19
N ARG A 55 7.81 2.00 -0.26
CA ARG A 55 7.52 2.12 -1.69
C ARG A 55 8.27 3.30 -2.31
N PRO A 56 8.47 3.34 -3.62
CA PRO A 56 8.89 4.58 -4.29
C PRO A 56 8.09 5.77 -3.80
N ASN A 57 8.75 6.87 -3.53
CA ASN A 57 8.16 8.12 -3.02
C ASN A 57 7.64 8.05 -1.58
N THR A 58 8.00 7.01 -0.81
CA THR A 58 7.64 6.91 0.62
C THR A 58 8.87 6.63 1.48
N GLY A 59 8.78 6.96 2.78
CA GLY A 59 9.82 6.69 3.76
C GLY A 59 11.20 7.14 3.28
N GLU A 60 12.19 6.25 3.36
CA GLU A 60 13.56 6.51 2.93
C GLU A 60 13.91 5.95 1.53
N SER A 61 12.95 5.35 0.83
CA SER A 61 13.13 4.97 -0.57
C SER A 61 13.24 6.17 -1.50
N GLY A 62 13.78 5.94 -2.69
CA GLY A 62 14.00 6.96 -3.71
C GLY A 62 12.72 7.55 -4.30
N PHE A 63 12.88 8.72 -4.92
CA PHE A 63 11.82 9.33 -5.71
C PHE A 63 11.80 8.75 -7.12
N LEU A 64 10.62 8.30 -7.56
CA LEU A 64 10.37 7.78 -8.88
C LEU A 64 9.05 8.34 -9.41
N PHE A 65 9.13 9.17 -10.43
CA PHE A 65 7.97 9.77 -11.11
C PHE A 65 8.00 9.35 -12.57
N GLU A 66 7.43 8.17 -12.83
CA GLU A 66 7.33 7.55 -14.15
C GLU A 66 6.10 6.64 -14.27
N GLY A 67 5.91 6.01 -15.41
CA GLY A 67 4.80 5.08 -15.64
C GLY A 67 3.44 5.77 -15.75
N ASN A 68 2.43 4.95 -15.92
CA ASN A 68 1.08 5.41 -16.19
C ASN A 68 0.16 5.45 -14.97
N ASN A 69 0.54 4.73 -13.90
CA ASN A 69 -0.28 4.62 -12.68
C ASN A 69 0.63 4.39 -11.48
N LEU A 70 0.44 5.17 -10.41
CA LEU A 70 1.25 5.10 -9.20
C LEU A 70 1.28 3.71 -8.56
N PHE A 71 0.11 3.05 -8.47
CA PHE A 71 0.00 1.74 -7.83
C PHE A 71 0.64 0.62 -8.67
N GLN A 72 0.62 0.75 -10.00
CA GLN A 72 1.33 -0.15 -10.90
C GLN A 72 2.84 0.04 -10.76
N VAL A 73 3.34 1.28 -10.69
CA VAL A 73 4.76 1.56 -10.43
C VAL A 73 5.21 0.93 -9.10
N TRP A 74 4.38 1.02 -8.06
CA TRP A 74 4.68 0.34 -6.80
C TRP A 74 4.69 -1.18 -6.94
N ALA A 75 3.73 -1.75 -7.67
CA ALA A 75 3.68 -3.20 -7.92
C ALA A 75 4.89 -3.70 -8.72
N ASP A 76 5.34 -2.94 -9.73
CA ASP A 76 6.54 -3.28 -10.51
C ASP A 76 7.78 -3.32 -9.61
N LYS A 77 7.96 -2.30 -8.75
CA LYS A 77 9.09 -2.25 -7.82
C LYS A 77 8.99 -3.29 -6.70
N LEU A 78 7.79 -3.64 -6.27
CA LEU A 78 7.59 -4.75 -5.36
C LEU A 78 7.98 -6.08 -5.99
N CYS A 79 7.60 -6.33 -7.23
CA CYS A 79 8.01 -7.52 -7.97
C CYS A 79 9.54 -7.62 -8.06
N GLU A 80 10.23 -6.54 -8.43
CA GLU A 80 11.70 -6.49 -8.45
C GLU A 80 12.31 -6.79 -7.07
N LEU A 81 11.74 -6.22 -6.00
CA LEU A 81 12.22 -6.42 -4.63
C LEU A 81 12.00 -7.86 -4.15
N LEU A 82 10.84 -8.49 -4.46
CA LEU A 82 10.56 -9.89 -4.13
C LEU A 82 11.58 -10.83 -4.79
N HIS A 83 11.93 -10.59 -6.04
CA HIS A 83 12.96 -11.36 -6.75
C HIS A 83 14.35 -11.14 -6.13
N TYR A 84 14.74 -9.89 -5.87
CA TYR A 84 16.03 -9.57 -5.26
C TYR A 84 16.22 -10.25 -3.89
N THR A 85 15.18 -10.22 -3.05
CA THR A 85 15.23 -10.76 -1.68
C THR A 85 14.98 -12.27 -1.60
N GLY A 86 14.64 -12.92 -2.72
CA GLY A 86 14.29 -14.34 -2.75
C GLY A 86 12.95 -14.67 -2.07
N PHE A 87 12.03 -13.70 -2.00
CA PHE A 87 10.68 -13.91 -1.45
C PHE A 87 9.68 -14.45 -2.47
N SER A 88 9.98 -14.33 -3.77
CA SER A 88 9.05 -14.78 -4.82
C SER A 88 9.00 -16.31 -4.94
N PRO A 89 7.78 -16.92 -5.02
CA PRO A 89 6.48 -16.32 -4.76
C PRO A 89 6.16 -16.20 -3.27
N ALA A 90 5.39 -15.14 -2.87
CA ALA A 90 5.07 -14.84 -1.48
C ALA A 90 3.56 -14.70 -1.22
N PHE A 91 3.16 -14.70 0.05
CA PHE A 91 1.90 -14.13 0.48
C PHE A 91 2.02 -12.61 0.49
N VAL A 92 1.03 -11.92 -0.06
CA VAL A 92 1.10 -10.46 -0.27
C VAL A 92 0.00 -9.79 0.51
N ALA A 93 0.38 -9.01 1.50
CA ALA A 93 -0.52 -8.28 2.37
C ALA A 93 -0.39 -6.77 2.17
N GLY A 94 -1.50 -6.05 2.25
CA GLY A 94 -1.48 -4.59 2.19
C GLY A 94 -2.73 -3.95 2.79
N GLY A 95 -2.52 -2.83 3.49
CA GLY A 95 -3.58 -2.00 4.06
C GLY A 95 -3.88 -0.80 3.17
N SER A 96 -5.18 -0.46 2.95
CA SER A 96 -5.58 0.74 2.22
C SER A 96 -4.82 0.92 0.89
N ALA A 97 -4.04 1.99 0.71
CA ALA A 97 -3.20 2.21 -0.47
C ALA A 97 -2.17 1.08 -0.70
N GLY A 98 -1.67 0.43 0.35
CA GLY A 98 -0.84 -0.77 0.23
C GLY A 98 -1.62 -1.96 -0.34
N GLY A 99 -2.91 -2.08 -0.01
CA GLY A 99 -3.83 -3.05 -0.61
C GLY A 99 -4.03 -2.82 -2.11
N LEU A 100 -4.09 -1.56 -2.56
CA LEU A 100 -4.15 -1.21 -3.98
C LEU A 100 -2.88 -1.61 -4.74
N CYS A 101 -1.70 -1.42 -4.12
CA CYS A 101 -0.44 -1.95 -4.65
C CYS A 101 -0.49 -3.48 -4.77
N SER A 102 -0.99 -4.17 -3.74
CA SER A 102 -1.12 -5.64 -3.71
C SER A 102 -2.08 -6.15 -4.79
N LEU A 103 -3.20 -5.48 -5.02
CA LEU A 103 -4.12 -5.78 -6.12
C LEU A 103 -3.46 -5.63 -7.49
N CYS A 104 -2.71 -4.53 -7.70
CA CYS A 104 -1.95 -4.34 -8.94
C CYS A 104 -0.91 -5.45 -9.14
N LEU A 105 -0.17 -5.83 -8.09
CA LEU A 105 0.79 -6.94 -8.17
C LEU A 105 0.10 -8.25 -8.56
N ALA A 106 -1.05 -8.56 -7.94
CA ALA A 106 -1.80 -9.77 -8.24
C ALA A 106 -2.33 -9.80 -9.70
N CYS A 107 -2.67 -8.64 -10.27
CA CYS A 107 -3.09 -8.52 -11.66
C CYS A 107 -1.93 -8.65 -12.65
N LEU A 108 -0.81 -7.97 -12.38
CA LEU A 108 0.32 -7.86 -13.30
C LEU A 108 1.26 -9.07 -13.20
N TYR A 109 1.43 -9.59 -12.00
CA TYR A 109 2.41 -10.64 -11.65
C TYR A 109 1.77 -11.78 -10.84
N PRO A 110 0.71 -12.44 -11.35
CA PRO A 110 -0.05 -13.43 -10.57
C PRO A 110 0.80 -14.64 -10.10
N LYS A 111 1.90 -14.93 -10.78
CA LYS A 111 2.81 -16.03 -10.41
C LYS A 111 3.65 -15.71 -9.17
N GLU A 112 3.78 -14.43 -8.83
CA GLU A 112 4.56 -13.98 -7.68
C GLU A 112 3.74 -14.01 -6.38
N VAL A 113 2.41 -14.26 -6.46
CA VAL A 113 1.47 -14.16 -5.34
C VAL A 113 0.85 -15.53 -5.03
N LYS A 114 1.17 -16.08 -3.84
CA LYS A 114 0.58 -17.33 -3.32
C LYS A 114 -0.82 -17.14 -2.74
N GLY A 115 -1.04 -16.02 -2.12
CA GLY A 115 -2.29 -15.60 -1.50
C GLY A 115 -2.28 -14.10 -1.25
N LEU A 116 -3.45 -13.48 -1.29
CA LEU A 116 -3.62 -12.04 -1.19
C LEU A 116 -4.36 -11.69 0.10
N ILE A 117 -3.83 -10.77 0.87
CA ILE A 117 -4.40 -10.29 2.13
C ILE A 117 -4.67 -8.79 1.98
N LEU A 118 -5.94 -8.40 1.92
CA LEU A 118 -6.37 -7.02 1.73
C LEU A 118 -7.01 -6.50 3.01
N MET A 119 -6.42 -5.47 3.60
CA MET A 119 -6.86 -4.90 4.87
C MET A 119 -7.44 -3.51 4.62
N ALA A 120 -8.66 -3.29 5.07
CA ALA A 120 -9.35 -2.00 4.99
C ALA A 120 -9.29 -1.38 3.58
N PRO A 121 -9.95 -1.96 2.56
CA PRO A 121 -10.05 -1.33 1.25
C PRO A 121 -10.56 0.11 1.36
N PRO A 122 -10.00 1.07 0.60
CA PRO A 122 -10.40 2.47 0.71
C PRO A 122 -11.83 2.69 0.22
N THR A 123 -12.42 3.80 0.67
CA THR A 123 -13.77 4.23 0.30
C THR A 123 -13.91 4.38 -1.22
N ASP A 124 -15.11 4.11 -1.73
CA ASP A 124 -15.51 4.39 -3.11
C ASP A 124 -16.17 5.77 -3.28
N ASP A 125 -16.16 6.58 -2.21
CA ASP A 125 -16.68 7.95 -2.22
C ASP A 125 -15.96 8.80 -3.29
N LYS A 126 -16.75 9.37 -4.19
CA LYS A 126 -16.23 10.13 -5.33
C LYS A 126 -15.63 11.46 -4.90
N ASP A 127 -16.16 12.10 -3.87
CA ASP A 127 -15.68 13.40 -3.41
C ASP A 127 -14.33 13.22 -2.70
N PHE A 128 -14.18 12.14 -1.92
CA PHE A 128 -12.88 11.74 -1.36
C PHE A 128 -11.83 11.57 -2.45
N TRP A 129 -12.10 10.78 -3.48
CA TRP A 129 -11.13 10.54 -4.56
C TRP A 129 -10.90 11.76 -5.44
N ASN A 130 -11.92 12.57 -5.71
CA ASN A 130 -11.75 13.85 -6.39
C ASN A 130 -10.84 14.78 -5.58
N PHE A 131 -11.02 14.85 -4.26
CA PHE A 131 -10.12 15.60 -3.39
C PHE A 131 -8.67 15.10 -3.48
N ILE A 132 -8.43 13.79 -3.34
CA ILE A 132 -7.09 13.20 -3.46
C ILE A 132 -6.47 13.52 -4.83
N ILE A 133 -7.20 13.31 -5.92
CA ILE A 133 -6.70 13.52 -7.28
C ILE A 133 -6.39 15.00 -7.51
N GLN A 134 -7.27 15.89 -7.09
CA GLN A 134 -7.06 17.34 -7.26
C GLN A 134 -5.90 17.85 -6.41
N SER A 135 -5.88 17.51 -5.12
CA SER A 135 -4.87 18.06 -4.19
C SER A 135 -3.49 17.47 -4.42
N THR A 136 -3.39 16.15 -4.60
CA THR A 136 -2.09 15.46 -4.67
C THR A 136 -1.46 15.55 -6.05
N PHE A 137 -2.26 15.28 -7.09
CA PHE A 137 -1.69 15.13 -8.43
C PHE A 137 -1.86 16.41 -9.26
N LEU A 138 -3.09 16.89 -9.47
CA LEU A 138 -3.35 17.98 -10.42
C LEU A 138 -2.83 19.33 -9.92
N ALA A 139 -3.00 19.64 -8.65
CA ALA A 139 -2.46 20.88 -8.08
C ALA A 139 -0.93 20.87 -8.05
N SER A 140 -0.31 19.71 -7.70
CA SER A 140 1.14 19.58 -7.77
C SER A 140 1.68 19.77 -9.20
N ALA A 141 0.96 19.21 -10.20
CA ALA A 141 1.29 19.41 -11.61
C ALA A 141 1.22 20.88 -12.01
N GLU A 142 0.13 21.59 -11.66
CA GLU A 142 -0.05 23.01 -11.98
C GLU A 142 1.03 23.88 -11.34
N ILE A 143 1.36 23.62 -10.07
CA ILE A 143 2.41 24.35 -9.36
C ILE A 143 3.76 24.11 -10.02
N ALA A 144 4.08 22.85 -10.37
CA ALA A 144 5.34 22.50 -11.03
C ALA A 144 5.49 23.18 -12.38
N GLU A 145 4.43 23.22 -13.19
CA GLU A 145 4.43 23.89 -14.51
C GLU A 145 4.63 25.41 -14.40
N LYS A 146 3.96 26.05 -13.42
CA LYS A 146 3.96 27.51 -13.32
C LYS A 146 5.12 28.07 -12.49
N LYS A 147 5.60 27.33 -11.49
CA LYS A 147 6.50 27.85 -10.45
C LYS A 147 7.71 26.95 -10.16
N GLY A 148 7.78 25.75 -10.78
CA GLY A 148 8.88 24.81 -10.61
C GLY A 148 8.81 23.97 -9.34
N MET A 149 9.78 23.07 -9.17
CA MET A 149 9.78 22.05 -8.12
C MET A 149 9.92 22.61 -6.69
N SER A 150 10.60 23.75 -6.50
CA SER A 150 10.69 24.39 -5.18
C SER A 150 9.31 24.79 -4.65
N ALA A 151 8.48 25.37 -5.53
CA ALA A 151 7.13 25.76 -5.16
C ALA A 151 6.22 24.54 -4.83
N VAL A 152 6.48 23.38 -5.42
CA VAL A 152 5.78 22.14 -5.06
C VAL A 152 6.07 21.78 -3.60
N LEU A 153 7.33 21.85 -3.15
CA LEU A 153 7.67 21.59 -1.75
C LEU A 153 7.04 22.59 -0.78
N GLU A 154 7.05 23.89 -1.15
CA GLU A 154 6.50 24.95 -0.31
C GLU A 154 4.97 24.89 -0.17
N ALA A 155 4.27 24.45 -1.21
CA ALA A 155 2.82 24.38 -1.26
C ALA A 155 2.25 23.21 -0.43
N GLN A 156 2.97 22.14 -0.30
CA GLN A 156 2.48 20.85 0.22
C GLN A 156 2.00 20.90 1.68
N GLY A 157 2.59 21.70 2.55
CA GLY A 157 2.09 21.90 3.92
C GLY A 157 0.74 22.62 4.03
N ARG A 158 0.13 23.02 2.89
CA ARG A 158 -1.13 23.77 2.83
C ARG A 158 -2.29 23.00 2.19
N MET A 159 -2.05 21.79 1.68
CA MET A 159 -2.98 21.09 0.79
C MET A 159 -3.63 19.84 1.38
N GLY A 160 -3.49 19.60 2.70
CA GLY A 160 -4.03 18.40 3.37
C GLY A 160 -3.09 17.19 3.31
N ASP A 161 -3.09 16.41 4.39
CA ASP A 161 -1.96 15.56 4.80
C ASP A 161 -1.90 14.17 4.17
N LEU A 162 -2.83 13.78 3.31
CA LEU A 162 -2.91 12.39 2.86
C LEU A 162 -1.76 11.98 1.91
N PHE A 163 -1.24 12.92 1.11
CA PHE A 163 -0.18 12.67 0.14
C PHE A 163 0.74 13.90 0.01
N ASN A 164 1.63 14.07 0.95
CA ASN A 164 2.44 15.28 1.07
C ASN A 164 3.88 15.04 0.59
N TRP A 165 4.23 15.55 -0.60
CA TRP A 165 5.61 15.46 -1.13
C TRP A 165 6.64 16.14 -0.23
N GLY A 166 6.27 17.27 0.41
CA GLY A 166 7.13 17.99 1.34
C GLY A 166 7.52 17.14 2.54
N GLU A 167 6.57 16.43 3.13
CA GLU A 167 6.83 15.51 4.24
C GLU A 167 7.77 14.36 3.82
N GLN A 168 7.55 13.78 2.65
CA GLN A 168 8.43 12.73 2.13
C GLN A 168 9.86 13.24 1.94
N VAL A 169 10.03 14.46 1.41
CA VAL A 169 11.35 15.08 1.28
C VAL A 169 11.97 15.40 2.65
N GLN A 170 11.18 15.78 3.65
CA GLN A 170 11.68 16.04 5.01
C GLN A 170 12.21 14.76 5.68
N ARG A 171 11.57 13.62 5.44
CA ARG A 171 12.02 12.32 5.98
C ARG A 171 13.37 11.88 5.40
N VAL A 172 13.70 12.33 4.18
CA VAL A 172 14.92 11.98 3.46
C VAL A 172 15.64 13.24 2.98
N PRO A 173 16.17 14.09 3.89
CA PRO A 173 16.76 15.39 3.55
C PRO A 173 17.84 15.32 2.46
N GLN A 174 18.63 14.24 2.44
CA GLN A 174 19.66 13.99 1.41
C GLN A 174 19.09 13.86 0.00
N LYS A 175 17.81 13.50 -0.15
CA LYS A 175 17.11 13.40 -1.46
C LYS A 175 16.40 14.68 -1.87
N LYS A 176 16.39 15.70 -1.01
CA LYS A 176 15.80 17.00 -1.32
C LYS A 176 16.34 17.59 -2.61
N GLN A 177 17.65 17.53 -2.80
CA GLN A 177 18.30 18.05 -4.01
C GLN A 177 17.88 17.25 -5.25
N GLN A 178 17.74 15.94 -5.14
CA GLN A 178 17.22 15.11 -6.22
C GLN A 178 15.81 15.55 -6.63
N PHE A 179 14.89 15.75 -5.67
CA PHE A 179 13.54 16.24 -5.94
C PHE A 179 13.54 17.61 -6.60
N LEU A 180 14.32 18.55 -6.08
CA LEU A 180 14.40 19.91 -6.61
C LEU A 180 15.04 19.98 -8.00
N SER A 181 15.92 19.05 -8.36
CA SER A 181 16.58 18.98 -9.67
C SER A 181 15.74 18.33 -10.77
N MET A 182 14.56 17.77 -10.41
CA MET A 182 13.67 17.17 -11.39
C MET A 182 13.16 18.17 -12.40
N ASN A 183 13.00 17.72 -13.65
CA ASN A 183 12.34 18.55 -14.67
C ASN A 183 10.86 18.71 -14.31
N SER A 184 10.45 19.95 -14.04
CA SER A 184 9.10 20.28 -13.59
C SER A 184 8.00 19.91 -14.58
N LEU A 185 8.25 20.00 -15.89
CA LEU A 185 7.29 19.62 -16.93
C LEU A 185 7.14 18.09 -17.01
N THR A 186 8.23 17.35 -16.81
CA THR A 186 8.17 15.88 -16.75
C THR A 186 7.40 15.44 -15.51
N PHE A 187 7.69 16.01 -14.35
CA PHE A 187 6.94 15.75 -13.12
C PHE A 187 5.44 16.04 -13.31
N ALA A 188 5.10 17.23 -13.81
CA ALA A 188 3.71 17.62 -14.05
C ALA A 188 2.98 16.67 -15.00
N ARG A 189 3.64 16.23 -16.07
CA ARG A 189 3.08 15.25 -17.00
C ARG A 189 2.77 13.93 -16.30
N VAL A 190 3.68 13.44 -15.46
CA VAL A 190 3.46 12.18 -14.71
C VAL A 190 2.29 12.33 -13.73
N MET A 191 2.23 13.42 -13.00
CA MET A 191 1.11 13.71 -12.09
C MET A 191 -0.24 13.70 -12.82
N LYS A 192 -0.34 14.35 -13.97
CA LYS A 192 -1.55 14.33 -14.81
C LYS A 192 -1.87 12.94 -15.34
N THR A 193 -0.84 12.18 -15.72
CA THR A 193 -1.00 10.80 -16.20
C THR A 193 -1.55 9.90 -15.10
N TRP A 194 -1.01 9.97 -13.88
CA TRP A 194 -1.51 9.21 -12.74
C TRP A 194 -2.94 9.60 -12.36
N ALA A 195 -3.26 10.90 -12.32
CA ALA A 195 -4.62 11.38 -12.10
C ALA A 195 -5.62 10.79 -13.12
N ASN A 196 -5.27 10.87 -14.41
CA ASN A 196 -6.11 10.34 -15.48
C ASN A 196 -6.30 8.83 -15.39
N SER A 197 -5.25 8.07 -15.05
CA SER A 197 -5.34 6.61 -14.94
C SER A 197 -6.28 6.17 -13.82
N LEU A 198 -6.30 6.90 -12.71
CA LEU A 198 -7.20 6.61 -11.58
C LEU A 198 -8.67 6.90 -11.92
N THR A 199 -8.92 7.92 -12.75
CA THR A 199 -10.28 8.30 -13.14
C THR A 199 -10.82 7.52 -14.33
N ALA A 200 -9.96 7.06 -15.23
CA ALA A 200 -10.35 6.44 -16.51
C ALA A 200 -11.22 5.20 -16.37
N SER A 201 -11.05 4.40 -15.33
CA SER A 201 -11.85 3.21 -15.06
C SER A 201 -13.17 3.52 -14.33
N GLY A 202 -13.35 4.72 -13.80
CA GLY A 202 -14.41 5.08 -12.85
C GLY A 202 -14.27 4.45 -11.46
N HIS A 203 -13.14 3.76 -11.19
CA HIS A 203 -12.86 3.04 -9.95
C HIS A 203 -11.50 3.41 -9.35
N PRO A 204 -11.28 4.68 -8.94
CA PRO A 204 -10.00 5.10 -8.35
C PRO A 204 -9.68 4.33 -7.06
N HIS A 205 -10.68 3.95 -6.28
CA HIS A 205 -10.57 3.13 -5.06
C HIS A 205 -10.10 1.68 -5.32
N LEU A 206 -9.97 1.29 -6.58
CA LEU A 206 -9.42 0.01 -7.04
C LEU A 206 -8.15 0.21 -7.88
N ALA A 207 -7.37 1.27 -7.61
CA ALA A 207 -6.16 1.61 -8.34
C ALA A 207 -6.35 1.83 -9.85
N GLY A 208 -7.54 2.15 -10.30
CA GLY A 208 -7.88 2.24 -11.71
C GLY A 208 -8.07 0.88 -12.40
N LEU A 209 -8.11 -0.23 -11.68
CA LEU A 209 -8.40 -1.55 -12.23
C LEU A 209 -9.88 -1.67 -12.62
N SER A 210 -10.13 -2.28 -13.77
CA SER A 210 -11.48 -2.57 -14.23
C SER A 210 -12.05 -3.85 -13.59
N ASP A 211 -13.36 -4.04 -13.67
CA ASP A 211 -14.00 -5.27 -13.22
C ASP A 211 -13.42 -6.51 -13.91
N GLY A 212 -13.03 -6.40 -15.19
CA GLY A 212 -12.36 -7.47 -15.91
C GLY A 212 -10.99 -7.85 -15.34
N HIS A 213 -10.21 -6.85 -14.88
CA HIS A 213 -8.95 -7.10 -14.16
C HIS A 213 -9.19 -7.83 -12.85
N LEU A 214 -10.18 -7.43 -12.07
CA LEU A 214 -10.49 -8.07 -10.77
C LEU A 214 -11.02 -9.50 -10.98
N ALA A 215 -11.91 -9.71 -11.93
CA ALA A 215 -12.45 -11.04 -12.25
C ALA A 215 -11.36 -12.02 -12.72
N ALA A 216 -10.27 -11.53 -13.30
CA ALA A 216 -9.13 -12.36 -13.70
C ALA A 216 -8.23 -12.80 -12.53
N ILE A 217 -8.35 -12.17 -11.35
CA ILE A 217 -7.60 -12.59 -10.16
C ILE A 217 -8.17 -13.92 -9.68
N SER A 218 -7.40 -14.99 -9.86
CA SER A 218 -7.73 -16.34 -9.40
C SER A 218 -6.99 -16.76 -8.13
N ILE A 219 -6.24 -15.82 -7.53
CA ILE A 219 -5.43 -16.02 -6.33
C ILE A 219 -6.37 -16.08 -5.11
N PRO A 220 -6.21 -17.05 -4.20
CA PRO A 220 -6.94 -17.05 -2.93
C PRO A 220 -6.73 -15.75 -2.19
N THR A 221 -7.81 -15.13 -1.74
CA THR A 221 -7.79 -13.78 -1.15
C THR A 221 -8.57 -13.75 0.15
N ILE A 222 -8.02 -13.13 1.19
CA ILE A 222 -8.77 -12.73 2.38
C ILE A 222 -8.90 -11.21 2.42
N ILE A 223 -10.09 -10.72 2.74
CA ILE A 223 -10.40 -9.29 2.80
C ILE A 223 -10.89 -8.97 4.21
N PHE A 224 -10.20 -8.07 4.90
CA PHE A 224 -10.64 -7.51 6.17
C PHE A 224 -11.34 -6.18 5.90
N SER A 225 -12.57 -6.01 6.36
CA SER A 225 -13.29 -4.75 6.22
C SER A 225 -12.64 -3.65 7.04
N GLY A 226 -12.77 -2.39 6.60
CA GLY A 226 -12.55 -1.24 7.47
C GLY A 226 -13.79 -0.96 8.33
N ALA A 227 -13.68 0.07 9.18
CA ALA A 227 -14.73 0.51 10.08
C ALA A 227 -14.82 2.05 10.21
N SER A 228 -14.21 2.79 9.27
CA SER A 228 -14.21 4.25 9.23
C SER A 228 -14.81 4.76 7.91
N ASP A 229 -15.08 6.06 7.83
CA ASP A 229 -15.60 6.69 6.61
C ASP A 229 -14.61 6.56 5.43
N ASP A 230 -13.30 6.59 5.71
CA ASP A 230 -12.27 6.39 4.69
C ASP A 230 -12.14 4.94 4.24
N HIS A 231 -12.59 4.00 5.07
CA HIS A 231 -12.51 2.55 4.85
C HIS A 231 -13.83 1.89 5.28
N PRO A 232 -14.95 2.16 4.60
CA PRO A 232 -16.24 1.63 5.00
C PRO A 232 -16.35 0.13 4.67
N GLN A 233 -17.13 -0.58 5.47
CA GLN A 233 -17.35 -2.02 5.31
C GLN A 233 -17.84 -2.39 3.91
N HIS A 234 -18.74 -1.59 3.34
CA HIS A 234 -19.37 -1.90 2.04
C HIS A 234 -18.37 -1.98 0.88
N THR A 235 -17.21 -1.30 0.95
CA THR A 235 -16.17 -1.42 -0.08
C THR A 235 -15.48 -2.78 -0.05
N ALA A 236 -15.26 -3.33 1.15
CA ALA A 236 -14.76 -4.70 1.29
C ALA A 236 -15.78 -5.73 0.78
N GLU A 237 -17.06 -5.54 1.08
CA GLU A 237 -18.15 -6.38 0.55
C GLU A 237 -18.26 -6.32 -0.97
N ALA A 238 -18.13 -5.12 -1.54
CA ALA A 238 -18.13 -4.93 -3.00
C ALA A 238 -16.94 -5.60 -3.67
N LEU A 239 -15.75 -5.49 -3.06
CA LEU A 239 -14.54 -6.15 -3.56
C LEU A 239 -14.63 -7.67 -3.45
N HIS A 240 -15.18 -8.19 -2.35
CA HIS A 240 -15.43 -9.62 -2.17
C HIS A 240 -16.33 -10.20 -3.28
N LYS A 241 -17.36 -9.48 -3.68
CA LYS A 241 -18.25 -9.90 -4.78
C LYS A 241 -17.54 -9.96 -6.14
N LYS A 242 -16.46 -9.20 -6.33
CA LYS A 242 -15.68 -9.12 -7.58
C LYS A 242 -14.56 -10.15 -7.66
N LEU A 243 -14.05 -10.64 -6.51
CA LEU A 243 -12.94 -11.59 -6.43
C LEU A 243 -13.48 -13.01 -6.22
N ALA A 244 -13.39 -13.86 -7.24
CA ALA A 244 -14.03 -15.18 -7.26
C ALA A 244 -13.56 -16.13 -6.16
N LYS A 245 -12.32 -16.00 -5.66
CA LYS A 245 -11.73 -16.86 -4.62
C LYS A 245 -11.41 -16.03 -3.39
N SER A 246 -12.37 -15.26 -2.90
CA SER A 246 -12.15 -14.45 -1.70
C SER A 246 -13.02 -14.88 -0.54
N GLU A 247 -12.54 -14.64 0.67
CA GLU A 247 -13.30 -14.65 1.91
C GLU A 247 -13.29 -13.26 2.52
N LEU A 248 -14.37 -12.91 3.21
CA LEU A 248 -14.57 -11.60 3.84
C LEU A 248 -14.63 -11.76 5.35
N VAL A 249 -13.83 -10.99 6.05
CA VAL A 249 -13.85 -10.84 7.50
C VAL A 249 -14.41 -9.46 7.84
N ILE A 250 -15.58 -9.42 8.48
CA ILE A 250 -16.16 -8.18 8.99
C ILE A 250 -15.44 -7.82 10.28
N THR A 251 -14.60 -6.82 10.22
CA THR A 251 -13.67 -6.44 11.29
C THR A 251 -14.39 -6.09 12.59
N THR A 252 -15.50 -5.36 12.52
CA THR A 252 -16.29 -5.00 13.71
C THR A 252 -16.86 -6.22 14.42
N GLU A 253 -17.32 -7.24 13.69
CA GLU A 253 -17.81 -8.49 14.26
C GLU A 253 -16.66 -9.34 14.84
N TYR A 254 -15.51 -9.33 14.17
CA TYR A 254 -14.31 -10.01 14.62
C TYR A 254 -13.78 -9.41 15.93
N TYR A 255 -13.73 -8.07 16.02
CA TYR A 255 -13.31 -7.37 17.25
C TYR A 255 -14.25 -7.58 18.40
N VAL A 256 -15.56 -7.59 18.19
CA VAL A 256 -16.52 -7.86 19.28
C VAL A 256 -16.25 -9.23 19.93
N LYS A 257 -15.85 -10.24 19.15
CA LYS A 257 -15.48 -11.56 19.67
C LYS A 257 -14.15 -11.58 20.43
N MET A 258 -13.26 -10.66 20.14
CA MET A 258 -11.93 -10.55 20.75
C MET A 258 -11.76 -9.34 21.68
N LEU A 259 -12.85 -8.62 21.96
CA LEU A 259 -12.81 -7.33 22.65
C LEU A 259 -12.05 -7.34 23.97
N ASP A 260 -12.24 -8.38 24.79
CA ASP A 260 -11.56 -8.52 26.08
C ASP A 260 -10.05 -8.71 25.96
N GLN A 261 -9.59 -9.32 24.88
CA GLN A 261 -8.16 -9.48 24.61
C GLN A 261 -7.57 -8.17 24.05
N ILE A 262 -8.30 -7.54 23.15
CA ILE A 262 -7.89 -6.27 22.51
C ILE A 262 -7.81 -5.13 23.53
N ILE A 263 -8.77 -5.04 24.45
CA ILE A 263 -8.74 -3.99 25.51
C ILE A 263 -7.49 -4.16 26.37
N ARG A 264 -7.22 -5.37 26.85
CA ARG A 264 -6.02 -5.64 27.67
C ARG A 264 -4.72 -5.29 26.93
N ASP A 265 -4.65 -5.64 25.66
CA ASP A 265 -3.44 -5.45 24.87
C ASP A 265 -3.28 -4.01 24.37
N SER A 266 -4.38 -3.27 24.12
CA SER A 266 -4.32 -1.86 23.69
C SER A 266 -3.92 -0.90 24.82
N GLU A 267 -4.27 -1.22 26.06
CA GLU A 267 -3.81 -0.46 27.25
C GLU A 267 -2.29 -0.56 27.42
N GLU A 268 -1.68 -1.68 26.98
CA GLU A 268 -0.22 -1.89 27.09
C GLU A 268 0.56 -1.39 25.86
N LYS A 269 -0.01 -1.38 24.64
CA LYS A 269 0.74 -1.26 23.37
C LYS A 269 0.29 -0.15 22.42
N GLY A 270 -0.82 0.55 22.71
CA GLY A 270 -1.33 1.67 21.89
C GLY A 270 -1.96 1.26 20.55
N ASP A 271 -2.25 2.25 19.68
CA ASP A 271 -3.03 2.09 18.42
C ASP A 271 -2.38 1.16 17.39
N GLU A 272 -1.08 0.91 17.47
CA GLU A 272 -0.35 0.00 16.56
C GLU A 272 -0.76 -1.47 16.74
N TYR A 273 -1.49 -1.79 17.79
CA TYR A 273 -1.94 -3.15 18.10
C TYR A 273 -3.04 -3.66 17.15
N PHE A 274 -3.82 -2.77 16.54
CA PHE A 274 -4.88 -3.15 15.61
C PHE A 274 -4.40 -4.07 14.48
N ASP A 275 -3.24 -3.78 13.90
CA ASP A 275 -2.68 -4.60 12.82
C ASP A 275 -2.26 -5.99 13.31
N ALA A 276 -1.80 -6.11 14.56
CA ALA A 276 -1.41 -7.39 15.14
C ALA A 276 -2.59 -8.32 15.45
N ALA A 277 -3.77 -7.76 15.76
CA ALA A 277 -4.98 -8.55 16.03
C ALA A 277 -5.45 -9.37 14.81
N PHE A 278 -5.05 -8.97 13.59
CA PHE A 278 -5.35 -9.73 12.38
C PHE A 278 -4.39 -10.91 12.13
N ALA A 279 -3.23 -10.94 12.78
CA ALA A 279 -2.18 -11.90 12.47
C ALA A 279 -2.65 -13.35 12.63
N ASP A 280 -3.44 -13.64 13.65
CA ASP A 280 -3.94 -15.01 13.90
C ASP A 280 -4.91 -15.43 12.79
N ARG A 281 -5.79 -14.54 12.33
CA ARG A 281 -6.72 -14.84 11.23
C ARG A 281 -6.01 -14.93 9.88
N ILE A 282 -4.94 -14.16 9.68
CA ILE A 282 -4.05 -14.28 8.52
C ILE A 282 -3.37 -15.65 8.55
N ASP A 283 -2.89 -16.11 9.71
CA ASP A 283 -2.23 -17.40 9.85
C ASP A 283 -3.18 -18.56 9.52
N GLU A 284 -4.42 -18.54 10.01
CA GLU A 284 -5.44 -19.53 9.66
C GLU A 284 -5.64 -19.61 8.13
N PHE A 285 -5.81 -18.46 7.47
CA PHE A 285 -5.97 -18.38 6.02
C PHE A 285 -4.75 -18.97 5.28
N VAL A 286 -3.56 -18.52 5.64
CA VAL A 286 -2.32 -18.99 4.98
C VAL A 286 -2.12 -20.48 5.16
N ARG A 287 -2.31 -21.01 6.39
CA ARG A 287 -2.15 -22.45 6.67
C ARG A 287 -3.16 -23.30 5.92
N SER A 288 -4.37 -22.80 5.70
CA SER A 288 -5.36 -23.50 4.87
C SER A 288 -4.90 -23.72 3.42
N LEU A 289 -4.04 -22.84 2.90
CA LEU A 289 -3.52 -22.89 1.53
C LEU A 289 -2.24 -23.73 1.38
N ILE A 290 -1.46 -23.92 2.45
CA ILE A 290 -0.20 -24.68 2.40
C ILE A 290 -0.35 -26.13 2.92
N SER A 291 -1.49 -26.44 3.54
CA SER A 291 -1.78 -27.78 4.08
C SER A 291 -2.41 -28.72 3.03
N VAL A 292 -2.59 -28.23 1.79
CA VAL A 292 -3.12 -28.96 0.65
C VAL A 292 -1.96 -29.32 -0.29
#